data_ab61ebceab3bdb2dfa0d5d9703f65f0a
#
_entry.id   ab61ebceab3bdb2dfa0d5d9703f65f0a
#
_cell.length_a   1.000
_cell.length_b   1.000
_cell.length_c   1.000
_cell.angle_alpha   90.00
_cell.angle_beta   90.00
_cell.angle_gamma   90.00
#
_symmetry.space_group_name_H-M   'P 1'
#
loop_
_entity.id
_entity.type
_entity.pdbx_description
1 polymer ?
#
loop_
_entity_poly.entity_id
_entity_poly.type
_entity_poly.pdbx_seq_one_letter_code
_entity_poly.pdbx_strand_id
1 'polypeptide(L)'
;MKNQPDLGRDTVLSFGEALALATKQAMQQDSRVFAYGEGINDLGGFFGSTAGLKETFSEARCFDVPNSEDALMGFGIGASLMGYRPLFVNLRIEFLMLAMNQLVNHAARLPAMSGYQYTIPLTVRAIIGKSWGQAAQHSSALHSMFANIPDLQVVVPSSVEDAPRLLLASIFSDAPTIFIEIKSLYDCKALVHLPFEPLPLGKAHVVRAGSDITCIAISDMVGFAQRVSARLAPEGIEAEIVDLRSLAPLDSAAILNSVKKTKRLAVFDIGWEPFGLAAEVARIVSTSAYHRLDGPLLSIARRHEHTPASCFLEEQHYANEEHAANSIRALVKG
;
A
#
# COMPACT_ATOMS: atom_id res chain seq x y z
N MET A 1 23.81 -24.99 -11.66
CA MET A 1 22.45 -25.47 -11.93
C MET A 1 21.76 -25.75 -10.60
N LYS A 2 21.18 -24.74 -9.95
CA LYS A 2 20.37 -24.93 -8.72
C LYS A 2 19.18 -23.99 -8.79
N ASN A 3 18.01 -24.61 -8.84
CA ASN A 3 16.67 -24.08 -8.63
C ASN A 3 16.25 -22.88 -9.53
N GLN A 4 15.86 -23.20 -10.77
CA GLN A 4 14.73 -22.49 -11.38
C GLN A 4 13.53 -22.67 -10.43
N PRO A 5 12.77 -21.62 -10.09
CA PRO A 5 11.51 -21.80 -9.42
C PRO A 5 10.63 -22.69 -10.31
N ASP A 6 10.07 -23.71 -9.71
CA ASP A 6 9.12 -24.65 -10.32
C ASP A 6 7.94 -23.82 -10.84
N LEU A 7 7.92 -23.60 -12.16
CA LEU A 7 6.96 -22.75 -12.83
C LEU A 7 5.59 -23.44 -12.84
N GLY A 8 4.58 -22.78 -12.33
CA GLY A 8 3.18 -23.25 -12.40
C GLY A 8 2.70 -24.02 -11.17
N ARG A 9 3.07 -23.61 -9.94
CA ARG A 9 2.55 -24.25 -8.73
C ARG A 9 1.89 -23.26 -7.78
N ASP A 10 0.88 -23.76 -7.08
CA ASP A 10 0.27 -23.09 -5.94
C ASP A 10 1.10 -23.36 -4.69
N THR A 11 1.32 -22.34 -3.89
CA THR A 11 2.03 -22.44 -2.61
C THR A 11 1.41 -21.51 -1.57
N VAL A 12 1.46 -21.91 -0.30
CA VAL A 12 1.01 -21.04 0.80
C VAL A 12 2.19 -20.22 1.29
N LEU A 13 2.06 -18.90 1.22
CA LEU A 13 3.07 -17.95 1.69
C LEU A 13 2.46 -16.97 2.69
N SER A 14 3.29 -16.47 3.60
CA SER A 14 2.98 -15.25 4.34
C SER A 14 3.20 -14.02 3.47
N PHE A 15 2.65 -12.88 3.89
CA PHE A 15 2.82 -11.61 3.18
C PHE A 15 4.30 -11.24 3.03
N GLY A 16 5.11 -11.39 4.10
CA GLY A 16 6.55 -11.14 4.04
C GLY A 16 7.28 -12.08 3.08
N GLU A 17 7.00 -13.39 3.13
CA GLU A 17 7.59 -14.38 2.21
C GLU A 17 7.21 -14.10 0.75
N ALA A 18 5.97 -13.68 0.49
CA ALA A 18 5.51 -13.33 -0.85
C ALA A 18 6.27 -12.10 -1.41
N LEU A 19 6.52 -11.08 -0.59
CA LEU A 19 7.32 -9.91 -0.97
C LEU A 19 8.79 -10.26 -1.22
N ALA A 20 9.40 -11.12 -0.37
CA ALA A 20 10.76 -11.60 -0.59
C ALA A 20 10.88 -12.34 -1.92
N LEU A 21 9.90 -13.22 -2.21
CA LEU A 21 9.89 -14.01 -3.43
C LEU A 21 9.65 -13.13 -4.68
N ALA A 22 8.77 -12.13 -4.61
CA ALA A 22 8.57 -11.16 -5.70
C ALA A 22 9.83 -10.33 -5.98
N THR A 23 10.51 -9.87 -4.93
CA THR A 23 11.80 -9.17 -5.06
C THR A 23 12.84 -10.06 -5.71
N LYS A 24 12.95 -11.32 -5.27
CA LYS A 24 13.83 -12.33 -5.87
C LYS A 24 13.51 -12.56 -7.34
N GLN A 25 12.23 -12.69 -7.68
CA GLN A 25 11.77 -12.85 -9.07
C GLN A 25 12.16 -11.64 -9.93
N ALA A 26 11.93 -10.40 -9.47
CA ALA A 26 12.33 -9.20 -10.18
C ALA A 26 13.84 -9.13 -10.44
N MET A 27 14.65 -9.44 -9.41
CA MET A 27 16.11 -9.45 -9.52
C MET A 27 16.64 -10.56 -10.45
N GLN A 28 15.92 -11.67 -10.60
CA GLN A 28 16.24 -12.74 -11.55
C GLN A 28 15.88 -12.35 -12.99
N GLN A 29 14.76 -11.66 -13.18
CA GLN A 29 14.26 -11.22 -14.49
C GLN A 29 15.08 -10.08 -15.10
N ASP A 30 15.58 -9.17 -14.27
CA ASP A 30 16.33 -8.00 -14.74
C ASP A 30 17.59 -7.77 -13.88
N SER A 31 18.75 -7.85 -14.49
CA SER A 31 20.04 -7.62 -13.84
C SER A 31 20.25 -6.19 -13.33
N ARG A 32 19.45 -5.23 -13.80
CA ARG A 32 19.48 -3.82 -13.37
C ARG A 32 18.76 -3.61 -12.02
N VAL A 33 17.90 -4.57 -11.59
CA VAL A 33 17.24 -4.51 -10.29
C VAL A 33 18.23 -4.88 -9.19
N PHE A 34 18.35 -4.03 -8.19
CA PHE A 34 19.09 -4.29 -6.97
C PHE A 34 18.33 -3.77 -5.76
N ALA A 35 18.56 -4.36 -4.60
CA ALA A 35 17.90 -4.01 -3.35
C ALA A 35 18.93 -3.50 -2.33
N TYR A 36 18.60 -2.42 -1.63
CA TYR A 36 19.43 -1.85 -0.57
C TYR A 36 18.55 -1.25 0.53
N GLY A 37 19.06 -1.17 1.73
CA GLY A 37 18.32 -0.64 2.88
C GLY A 37 18.95 -1.06 4.19
N GLU A 38 18.52 -0.45 5.29
CA GLU A 38 18.96 -0.83 6.63
C GLU A 38 18.44 -2.21 7.02
N GLY A 39 19.32 -3.05 7.56
CA GLY A 39 18.96 -4.38 8.04
C GLY A 39 18.49 -5.34 6.94
N ILE A 40 18.69 -5.00 5.67
CA ILE A 40 18.26 -5.84 4.54
C ILE A 40 18.98 -7.19 4.53
N ASN A 41 20.18 -7.23 5.08
CA ASN A 41 21.06 -8.40 5.19
C ASN A 41 20.94 -9.13 6.53
N ASP A 42 20.09 -8.69 7.45
CA ASP A 42 19.92 -9.34 8.74
C ASP A 42 19.44 -10.79 8.60
N LEU A 43 19.79 -11.60 9.57
CA LEU A 43 19.39 -13.00 9.60
C LEU A 43 17.86 -13.10 9.65
N GLY A 44 17.26 -13.67 8.61
CA GLY A 44 15.80 -13.69 8.44
C GLY A 44 15.23 -12.50 7.67
N GLY A 45 16.07 -11.54 7.28
CA GLY A 45 15.65 -10.35 6.52
C GLY A 45 14.70 -9.44 7.29
N PHE A 46 14.19 -8.41 6.62
CA PHE A 46 13.31 -7.44 7.24
C PHE A 46 11.90 -8.02 7.43
N PHE A 47 11.58 -8.48 8.65
CA PHE A 47 10.37 -9.27 8.96
C PHE A 47 10.11 -10.39 7.94
N GLY A 48 11.17 -11.06 7.45
CA GLY A 48 11.09 -12.09 6.43
C GLY A 48 10.98 -11.59 4.99
N SER A 49 10.71 -10.30 4.76
CA SER A 49 10.40 -9.77 3.42
C SER A 49 11.62 -9.49 2.53
N THR A 50 12.82 -9.71 3.02
CA THR A 50 14.09 -9.63 2.28
C THR A 50 14.95 -10.88 2.45
N ALA A 51 14.42 -11.92 3.11
CA ALA A 51 15.13 -13.14 3.40
C ALA A 51 15.66 -13.83 2.14
N GLY A 52 16.92 -14.28 2.19
CA GLY A 52 17.57 -15.03 1.11
C GLY A 52 18.00 -14.22 -0.11
N LEU A 53 17.83 -12.89 -0.11
CA LEU A 53 18.24 -12.05 -1.24
C LEU A 53 19.76 -11.94 -1.34
N LYS A 54 20.45 -11.66 -0.23
CA LYS A 54 21.93 -11.56 -0.18
C LYS A 54 22.59 -12.86 -0.60
N GLU A 55 22.11 -13.99 -0.09
CA GLU A 55 22.63 -15.33 -0.41
C GLU A 55 22.46 -15.68 -1.89
N THR A 56 21.39 -15.15 -2.51
CA THR A 56 21.11 -15.42 -3.93
C THR A 56 21.88 -14.49 -4.87
N PHE A 57 22.00 -13.18 -4.54
CA PHE A 57 22.48 -12.15 -5.45
C PHE A 57 23.80 -11.50 -5.02
N SER A 58 24.36 -11.90 -3.88
CA SER A 58 25.55 -11.34 -3.23
C SER A 58 25.40 -9.86 -2.84
N GLU A 59 26.40 -9.31 -2.17
CA GLU A 59 26.46 -7.89 -1.79
C GLU A 59 26.54 -6.94 -2.97
N ALA A 60 26.83 -7.43 -4.16
CA ALA A 60 26.83 -6.59 -5.37
C ALA A 60 25.42 -6.11 -5.75
N ARG A 61 24.37 -6.83 -5.36
CA ARG A 61 22.98 -6.51 -5.71
C ARG A 61 22.02 -6.52 -4.54
N CYS A 62 22.44 -6.92 -3.34
CA CYS A 62 21.66 -6.85 -2.11
C CYS A 62 22.60 -6.48 -0.97
N PHE A 63 22.56 -5.21 -0.52
CA PHE A 63 23.53 -4.72 0.45
C PHE A 63 22.90 -3.82 1.52
N ASP A 64 23.44 -3.94 2.72
CA ASP A 64 23.09 -3.11 3.85
C ASP A 64 23.72 -1.72 3.75
N VAL A 65 23.09 -0.74 4.39
CA VAL A 65 23.48 0.68 4.32
C VAL A 65 23.38 1.34 5.70
N PRO A 66 24.18 2.39 5.98
CA PRO A 66 24.05 3.15 7.21
C PRO A 66 22.79 4.01 7.20
N ASN A 67 22.36 4.48 8.38
CA ASN A 67 21.26 5.42 8.54
C ASN A 67 21.61 6.77 7.90
N SER A 68 21.03 7.04 6.74
CA SER A 68 21.21 8.31 6.01
C SER A 68 20.17 8.40 4.89
N GLU A 69 18.90 8.46 5.23
CA GLU A 69 17.78 8.32 4.28
C GLU A 69 17.84 9.32 3.13
N ASP A 70 18.25 10.57 3.39
CA ASP A 70 18.42 11.59 2.35
C ASP A 70 19.51 11.18 1.34
N ALA A 71 20.68 10.78 1.81
CA ALA A 71 21.78 10.34 0.93
C ALA A 71 21.42 9.05 0.17
N LEU A 72 20.75 8.11 0.83
CA LEU A 72 20.34 6.83 0.24
C LEU A 72 19.25 7.01 -0.83
N MET A 73 18.33 7.93 -0.62
CA MET A 73 17.35 8.31 -1.64
C MET A 73 18.04 8.94 -2.83
N GLY A 74 18.99 9.88 -2.60
CA GLY A 74 19.81 10.49 -3.65
C GLY A 74 20.62 9.47 -4.43
N PHE A 75 21.21 8.47 -3.75
CA PHE A 75 21.89 7.34 -4.39
C PHE A 75 20.95 6.56 -5.33
N GLY A 76 19.72 6.21 -4.86
CA GLY A 76 18.73 5.53 -5.70
C GLY A 76 18.34 6.33 -6.94
N ILE A 77 18.16 7.66 -6.80
CA ILE A 77 17.89 8.55 -7.94
C ILE A 77 19.03 8.53 -8.93
N GLY A 78 20.28 8.67 -8.46
CA GLY A 78 21.46 8.61 -9.31
C GLY A 78 21.60 7.27 -10.04
N ALA A 79 21.36 6.17 -9.36
CA ALA A 79 21.35 4.84 -9.96
C ALA A 79 20.25 4.70 -11.03
N SER A 80 19.06 5.25 -10.78
CA SER A 80 17.96 5.28 -11.76
C SER A 80 18.36 6.02 -13.05
N LEU A 81 19.02 7.17 -12.93
CA LEU A 81 19.52 7.93 -14.07
C LEU A 81 20.59 7.19 -14.87
N MET A 82 21.32 6.27 -14.22
CA MET A 82 22.29 5.38 -14.86
C MET A 82 21.65 4.12 -15.46
N GLY A 83 20.32 4.02 -15.45
CA GLY A 83 19.56 2.92 -16.05
C GLY A 83 19.31 1.72 -15.15
N TYR A 84 19.63 1.79 -13.86
CA TYR A 84 19.30 0.77 -12.89
C TYR A 84 17.85 0.92 -12.37
N ARG A 85 17.33 -0.13 -11.73
CA ARG A 85 16.02 -0.18 -11.04
C ARG A 85 16.25 -0.45 -9.55
N PRO A 86 16.57 0.58 -8.76
CA PRO A 86 16.80 0.43 -7.34
C PRO A 86 15.52 0.15 -6.57
N LEU A 87 15.60 -0.79 -5.63
CA LEU A 87 14.59 -1.07 -4.61
C LEU A 87 15.17 -0.65 -3.25
N PHE A 88 14.74 0.51 -2.75
CA PHE A 88 15.10 1.00 -1.43
C PHE A 88 14.13 0.45 -0.38
N VAL A 89 14.63 -0.35 0.55
CA VAL A 89 13.86 -0.89 1.68
C VAL A 89 14.08 0.02 2.88
N ASN A 90 13.08 0.86 3.17
CA ASN A 90 13.08 1.79 4.28
C ASN A 90 12.19 1.25 5.41
N LEU A 91 12.73 1.17 6.62
CA LEU A 91 12.12 0.48 7.77
C LEU A 91 10.75 1.04 8.17
N ARG A 92 10.61 2.37 8.12
CA ARG A 92 9.42 3.09 8.59
C ARG A 92 9.08 4.23 7.67
N ILE A 93 7.80 4.42 7.43
CA ILE A 93 7.33 5.52 6.58
C ILE A 93 7.68 6.89 7.17
N GLU A 94 7.76 6.99 8.49
CA GLU A 94 8.14 8.23 9.17
C GLU A 94 9.55 8.68 8.84
N PHE A 95 10.47 7.76 8.60
CA PHE A 95 11.87 8.08 8.27
C PHE A 95 12.02 8.58 6.83
N LEU A 96 11.06 8.32 5.96
CA LEU A 96 11.04 8.96 4.64
C LEU A 96 10.92 10.49 4.72
N MET A 97 10.47 11.04 5.86
CA MET A 97 10.46 12.49 6.09
C MET A 97 11.87 13.08 6.04
N LEU A 98 12.89 12.32 6.41
CA LEU A 98 14.29 12.76 6.31
C LEU A 98 14.77 12.85 4.86
N ALA A 99 14.15 12.11 3.94
CA ALA A 99 14.48 12.07 2.52
C ALA A 99 13.51 12.85 1.62
N MET A 100 12.61 13.67 2.22
CA MET A 100 11.55 14.35 1.46
C MET A 100 12.07 15.27 0.36
N ASN A 101 13.22 15.94 0.57
CA ASN A 101 13.81 16.76 -0.48
C ASN A 101 14.17 15.92 -1.72
N GLN A 102 14.82 14.78 -1.51
CA GLN A 102 15.21 13.89 -2.62
C GLN A 102 13.98 13.27 -3.28
N LEU A 103 13.01 12.86 -2.49
CA LEU A 103 11.80 12.21 -3.01
C LEU A 103 10.93 13.18 -3.82
N VAL A 104 10.63 14.37 -3.25
CA VAL A 104 9.69 15.33 -3.85
C VAL A 104 10.35 16.22 -4.88
N ASN A 105 11.51 16.82 -4.54
CA ASN A 105 12.15 17.81 -5.38
C ASN A 105 13.01 17.19 -6.49
N HIS A 106 13.45 15.94 -6.31
CA HIS A 106 14.25 15.25 -7.29
C HIS A 106 13.51 14.06 -7.91
N ALA A 107 13.19 12.99 -7.19
CA ALA A 107 12.61 11.79 -7.79
C ALA A 107 11.31 12.08 -8.55
N ALA A 108 10.37 12.79 -7.91
CA ALA A 108 9.07 13.09 -8.51
C ALA A 108 9.14 14.18 -9.60
N ARG A 109 10.01 15.21 -9.45
CA ARG A 109 10.01 16.38 -10.35
C ARG A 109 10.99 16.27 -11.50
N LEU A 110 12.09 15.53 -11.38
CA LEU A 110 13.13 15.46 -12.39
C LEU A 110 12.60 14.99 -13.77
N PRO A 111 11.69 14.01 -13.86
CA PRO A 111 11.08 13.65 -15.15
C PRO A 111 10.43 14.86 -15.82
N ALA A 112 9.55 15.58 -15.15
CA ALA A 112 8.90 16.77 -15.71
C ALA A 112 9.89 17.91 -16.04
N MET A 113 10.87 18.16 -15.17
CA MET A 113 11.90 19.18 -15.39
C MET A 113 12.78 18.89 -16.61
N SER A 114 12.95 17.62 -16.95
CA SER A 114 13.70 17.19 -18.15
C SER A 114 12.84 17.08 -19.41
N GLY A 115 11.56 17.48 -19.35
CA GLY A 115 10.60 17.22 -20.43
C GLY A 115 10.37 15.73 -20.66
N TYR A 116 10.41 14.94 -19.60
CA TYR A 116 10.25 13.47 -19.58
C TYR A 116 11.31 12.71 -20.42
N GLN A 117 12.48 13.31 -20.57
CA GLN A 117 13.63 12.64 -21.20
C GLN A 117 14.28 11.60 -20.28
N TYR A 118 14.14 11.78 -18.97
CA TYR A 118 14.62 10.85 -17.96
C TYR A 118 13.45 10.27 -17.18
N THR A 119 13.59 9.03 -16.76
CA THR A 119 12.68 8.34 -15.86
C THR A 119 13.41 8.02 -14.55
N ILE A 120 12.67 7.86 -13.46
CA ILE A 120 13.23 7.50 -12.15
C ILE A 120 12.56 6.21 -11.67
N PRO A 121 12.97 5.04 -12.17
CA PRO A 121 12.41 3.74 -11.81
C PRO A 121 12.87 3.29 -10.40
N LEU A 122 12.67 4.15 -9.42
CA LEU A 122 12.99 3.91 -8.00
C LEU A 122 11.75 3.42 -7.26
N THR A 123 11.81 2.23 -6.67
CA THR A 123 10.78 1.74 -5.78
C THR A 123 11.26 1.85 -4.33
N VAL A 124 10.47 2.52 -3.49
CA VAL A 124 10.71 2.66 -2.05
C VAL A 124 9.69 1.84 -1.31
N ARG A 125 10.11 0.81 -0.60
CA ARG A 125 9.27 0.05 0.32
C ARG A 125 9.30 0.73 1.68
N ALA A 126 8.12 0.99 2.26
CA ALA A 126 8.01 1.62 3.57
C ALA A 126 6.92 0.94 4.40
N ILE A 127 7.25 0.65 5.68
CA ILE A 127 6.32 -0.04 6.56
C ILE A 127 5.61 0.95 7.47
N ILE A 128 4.30 0.80 7.58
CA ILE A 128 3.47 1.48 8.57
C ILE A 128 3.14 0.53 9.72
N GLY A 129 3.06 1.07 10.94
CA GLY A 129 2.78 0.31 12.15
C GLY A 129 1.31 0.32 12.53
N LYS A 130 0.91 -0.72 13.28
CA LYS A 130 -0.38 -0.81 13.97
C LYS A 130 -0.27 -1.90 15.02
N SER A 131 -0.81 -1.62 16.20
CA SER A 131 -1.03 -2.61 17.28
C SER A 131 0.23 -3.32 17.79
N TRP A 132 1.36 -2.63 17.88
CA TRP A 132 2.63 -3.20 18.35
C TRP A 132 3.40 -2.33 19.35
N GLY A 133 2.73 -1.30 19.93
CA GLY A 133 3.30 -0.48 21.00
C GLY A 133 4.43 0.46 20.57
N GLN A 134 4.55 0.75 19.28
CA GLN A 134 5.64 1.58 18.74
C GLN A 134 5.38 3.08 18.85
N ALA A 135 4.23 3.48 19.39
CA ALA A 135 3.86 4.87 19.66
C ALA A 135 3.88 5.80 18.44
N ALA A 136 3.96 7.09 18.68
CA ALA A 136 3.80 8.13 17.66
C ALA A 136 4.81 8.07 16.51
N GLN A 137 6.06 7.72 16.80
CA GLN A 137 7.16 7.75 15.81
C GLN A 137 7.19 6.56 14.84
N HIS A 138 6.39 5.50 15.09
CA HIS A 138 6.47 4.26 14.31
C HIS A 138 5.09 3.72 13.92
N SER A 139 4.04 4.53 14.03
CA SER A 139 2.66 4.08 13.79
C SER A 139 1.86 5.06 12.93
N SER A 140 2.52 5.97 12.24
CA SER A 140 1.86 6.88 11.30
C SER A 140 1.44 6.16 10.02
N ALA A 141 0.41 6.70 9.36
CA ALA A 141 0.01 6.30 8.02
C ALA A 141 -0.02 7.56 7.14
N LEU A 142 1.08 7.79 6.40
CA LEU A 142 1.34 9.03 5.67
C LEU A 142 1.01 8.94 4.17
N HIS A 143 0.28 7.90 3.76
CA HIS A 143 -0.03 7.62 2.36
C HIS A 143 -0.70 8.78 1.63
N SER A 144 -1.64 9.50 2.29
CA SER A 144 -2.33 10.65 1.69
C SER A 144 -1.38 11.81 1.39
N MET A 145 -0.36 12.03 2.21
CA MET A 145 0.64 13.06 1.98
C MET A 145 1.47 12.76 0.73
N PHE A 146 1.88 11.52 0.54
CA PHE A 146 2.62 11.10 -0.65
C PHE A 146 1.75 11.07 -1.91
N ALA A 147 0.48 10.67 -1.78
CA ALA A 147 -0.46 10.63 -2.91
C ALA A 147 -0.78 12.03 -3.50
N ASN A 148 -0.52 13.10 -2.75
CA ASN A 148 -0.69 14.48 -3.23
C ASN A 148 0.49 15.00 -4.08
N ILE A 149 1.56 14.21 -4.23
CA ILE A 149 2.75 14.62 -4.98
C ILE A 149 2.62 14.16 -6.45
N PRO A 150 2.59 15.09 -7.43
CA PRO A 150 2.55 14.73 -8.84
C PRO A 150 3.72 13.83 -9.25
N ASP A 151 3.48 12.92 -10.18
CA ASP A 151 4.46 11.96 -10.74
C ASP A 151 5.04 10.95 -9.72
N LEU A 152 4.56 10.94 -8.47
CA LEU A 152 4.88 9.94 -7.48
C LEU A 152 3.76 8.89 -7.39
N GLN A 153 4.08 7.63 -7.61
CA GLN A 153 3.14 6.54 -7.43
C GLN A 153 3.06 6.11 -5.96
N VAL A 154 1.86 5.78 -5.48
CA VAL A 154 1.61 5.31 -4.12
C VAL A 154 0.77 4.04 -4.17
N VAL A 155 1.36 2.93 -3.77
CA VAL A 155 0.75 1.59 -3.80
C VAL A 155 0.58 1.07 -2.39
N VAL A 156 -0.61 0.57 -2.05
CA VAL A 156 -0.98 0.17 -0.69
C VAL A 156 -1.70 -1.18 -0.72
N PRO A 157 -0.97 -2.30 -0.82
CA PRO A 157 -1.58 -3.63 -0.95
C PRO A 157 -2.35 -4.03 0.31
N SER A 158 -3.36 -4.86 0.12
CA SER A 158 -4.27 -5.35 1.16
C SER A 158 -4.22 -6.85 1.40
N SER A 159 -3.60 -7.62 0.51
CA SER A 159 -3.63 -9.08 0.55
C SER A 159 -2.28 -9.71 0.17
N VAL A 160 -2.09 -10.96 0.58
CA VAL A 160 -0.91 -11.77 0.24
C VAL A 160 -0.85 -12.07 -1.26
N GLU A 161 -2.01 -12.20 -1.91
CA GLU A 161 -2.11 -12.52 -3.33
C GLU A 161 -1.72 -11.33 -4.21
N ASP A 162 -2.15 -10.12 -3.83
CA ASP A 162 -1.93 -8.91 -4.64
C ASP A 162 -0.59 -8.23 -4.35
N ALA A 163 -0.10 -8.28 -3.11
CA ALA A 163 1.11 -7.57 -2.70
C ALA A 163 2.35 -7.90 -3.56
N PRO A 164 2.71 -9.17 -3.81
CA PRO A 164 3.86 -9.51 -4.65
C PRO A 164 3.68 -9.06 -6.10
N ARG A 165 2.46 -9.11 -6.62
CA ARG A 165 2.11 -8.74 -7.99
C ARG A 165 2.15 -7.22 -8.19
N LEU A 166 1.70 -6.45 -7.20
CA LEU A 166 1.80 -4.99 -7.17
C LEU A 166 3.24 -4.54 -6.96
N LEU A 167 4.04 -5.28 -6.15
CA LEU A 167 5.46 -4.98 -5.97
C LEU A 167 6.23 -5.18 -7.28
N LEU A 168 5.97 -6.25 -8.03
CA LEU A 168 6.56 -6.44 -9.35
C LEU A 168 6.20 -5.30 -10.29
N ALA A 169 4.93 -4.90 -10.35
CA ALA A 169 4.50 -3.77 -11.17
C ALA A 169 5.20 -2.46 -10.76
N SER A 170 5.43 -2.26 -9.46
CA SER A 170 6.16 -1.09 -8.93
C SER A 170 7.63 -1.10 -9.35
N ILE A 171 8.32 -2.24 -9.19
CA ILE A 171 9.75 -2.37 -9.56
C ILE A 171 9.97 -2.16 -11.05
N PHE A 172 9.02 -2.59 -11.89
CA PHE A 172 9.11 -2.43 -13.34
C PHE A 172 8.46 -1.15 -13.87
N SER A 173 7.87 -0.32 -12.99
CA SER A 173 7.42 1.03 -13.36
C SER A 173 8.60 1.94 -13.67
N ASP A 174 8.42 2.88 -14.61
CA ASP A 174 9.41 3.91 -14.91
C ASP A 174 9.23 5.18 -14.07
N ALA A 175 8.19 5.24 -13.23
CA ALA A 175 7.95 6.33 -12.29
C ALA A 175 8.37 5.95 -10.86
N PRO A 176 8.82 6.92 -10.04
CA PRO A 176 9.13 6.67 -8.65
C PRO A 176 7.88 6.20 -7.91
N THR A 177 8.03 5.14 -7.12
CA THR A 177 6.91 4.48 -6.45
C THR A 177 7.21 4.31 -4.96
N ILE A 178 6.27 4.73 -4.11
CA ILE A 178 6.24 4.33 -2.71
C ILE A 178 5.29 3.15 -2.56
N PHE A 179 5.83 2.02 -2.14
CA PHE A 179 5.11 0.80 -1.85
C PHE A 179 4.93 0.68 -0.34
N ILE A 180 3.71 0.90 0.15
CA ILE A 180 3.40 1.01 1.58
C ILE A 180 2.88 -0.32 2.09
N GLU A 181 3.59 -0.88 3.05
CA GLU A 181 3.30 -2.15 3.69
C GLU A 181 2.78 -1.92 5.11
N ILE A 182 1.83 -2.73 5.56
CA ILE A 182 1.38 -2.66 6.95
C ILE A 182 1.83 -3.88 7.75
N LYS A 183 2.38 -3.66 8.93
CA LYS A 183 2.92 -4.73 9.78
C LYS A 183 1.88 -5.80 10.14
N SER A 184 0.61 -5.41 10.32
CA SER A 184 -0.48 -6.35 10.66
C SER A 184 -0.75 -7.42 9.60
N LEU A 185 -0.34 -7.22 8.34
CA LEU A 185 -0.51 -8.20 7.27
C LEU A 185 0.64 -9.22 7.16
N TYR A 186 1.80 -8.96 7.79
CA TYR A 186 3.01 -9.76 7.54
C TYR A 186 2.87 -11.24 7.86
N ASP A 187 2.08 -11.58 8.88
CA ASP A 187 1.83 -12.96 9.31
C ASP A 187 0.59 -13.58 8.65
N CYS A 188 -0.17 -12.79 7.86
CA CYS A 188 -1.28 -13.31 7.08
C CYS A 188 -0.76 -14.26 5.99
N LYS A 189 -1.44 -15.38 5.80
CA LYS A 189 -1.07 -16.41 4.81
C LYS A 189 -2.19 -16.63 3.82
N ALA A 190 -1.81 -16.84 2.56
CA ALA A 190 -2.73 -17.23 1.50
C ALA A 190 -2.07 -18.17 0.50
N LEU A 191 -2.91 -18.87 -0.26
CA LEU A 191 -2.49 -19.66 -1.40
C LEU A 191 -2.22 -18.71 -2.57
N VAL A 192 -1.01 -18.75 -3.12
CA VAL A 192 -0.58 -17.92 -4.26
C VAL A 192 -0.08 -18.79 -5.39
N HIS A 193 -0.25 -18.30 -6.61
CA HIS A 193 0.26 -18.96 -7.81
C HIS A 193 1.61 -18.39 -8.24
N LEU A 194 2.58 -19.24 -8.54
CA LEU A 194 3.90 -18.88 -9.01
C LEU A 194 4.12 -19.24 -10.49
N PRO A 195 4.90 -18.46 -11.25
CA PRO A 195 5.48 -17.15 -10.89
C PRO A 195 4.41 -16.07 -10.72
N PHE A 196 4.76 -15.01 -10.01
CA PHE A 196 3.86 -13.87 -9.90
C PHE A 196 3.77 -13.09 -11.22
N GLU A 197 2.55 -12.76 -11.63
CA GLU A 197 2.30 -11.87 -12.77
C GLU A 197 1.99 -10.46 -12.25
N PRO A 198 2.63 -9.40 -12.79
CA PRO A 198 2.39 -8.03 -12.35
C PRO A 198 0.92 -7.63 -12.50
N LEU A 199 0.39 -6.91 -11.51
CA LEU A 199 -0.92 -6.27 -11.57
C LEU A 199 -0.78 -4.81 -12.03
N PRO A 200 -1.65 -4.34 -12.92
CA PRO A 200 -1.60 -2.94 -13.35
C PRO A 200 -1.87 -2.00 -12.17
N LEU A 201 -0.99 -1.01 -11.97
CA LEU A 201 -1.18 0.04 -10.99
C LEU A 201 -2.37 0.94 -11.38
N GLY A 202 -3.08 1.51 -10.40
CA GLY A 202 -4.25 2.34 -10.64
C GLY A 202 -5.51 1.56 -11.03
N LYS A 203 -5.56 0.27 -10.70
CA LYS A 203 -6.74 -0.59 -10.90
C LYS A 203 -7.23 -1.15 -9.58
N ALA A 204 -8.41 -0.69 -9.18
CA ALA A 204 -9.12 -1.20 -8.02
C ALA A 204 -9.70 -2.61 -8.27
N HIS A 205 -10.01 -3.29 -7.19
CA HIS A 205 -10.63 -4.62 -7.21
C HIS A 205 -11.89 -4.65 -6.35
N VAL A 206 -12.99 -5.17 -6.91
CA VAL A 206 -14.20 -5.45 -6.13
C VAL A 206 -14.02 -6.80 -5.43
N VAL A 207 -13.65 -6.76 -4.14
CA VAL A 207 -13.43 -7.97 -3.32
C VAL A 207 -14.72 -8.62 -2.87
N ARG A 208 -15.81 -7.83 -2.78
CA ARG A 208 -17.15 -8.31 -2.49
C ARG A 208 -18.16 -7.48 -3.26
N ALA A 209 -19.02 -8.12 -4.02
CA ALA A 209 -20.15 -7.46 -4.66
C ALA A 209 -21.25 -7.15 -3.62
N GLY A 210 -21.96 -6.04 -3.82
CA GLY A 210 -23.05 -5.61 -2.96
C GLY A 210 -23.94 -4.57 -3.66
N SER A 211 -25.10 -4.24 -3.05
CA SER A 211 -26.10 -3.36 -3.64
C SER A 211 -26.48 -2.16 -2.77
N ASP A 212 -26.21 -2.20 -1.46
CA ASP A 212 -26.80 -1.25 -0.50
C ASP A 212 -25.87 -0.11 -0.11
N ILE A 213 -24.56 -0.37 -0.08
CA ILE A 213 -23.52 0.60 0.25
C ILE A 213 -22.19 0.24 -0.41
N THR A 214 -21.47 1.24 -0.92
CA THR A 214 -20.07 1.12 -1.35
C THR A 214 -19.13 1.33 -0.16
N CYS A 215 -18.23 0.39 0.09
CA CYS A 215 -17.15 0.46 1.05
C CYS A 215 -15.82 0.56 0.30
N ILE A 216 -15.26 1.75 0.19
CA ILE A 216 -13.91 1.97 -0.37
C ILE A 216 -12.90 1.69 0.72
N ALA A 217 -11.89 0.87 0.43
CA ALA A 217 -10.90 0.48 1.43
C ALA A 217 -9.49 0.36 0.85
N ILE A 218 -8.48 0.46 1.73
CA ILE A 218 -7.06 0.24 1.42
C ILE A 218 -6.40 -0.59 2.52
N SER A 219 -5.29 -1.25 2.20
CA SER A 219 -4.46 -1.95 3.18
C SER A 219 -5.25 -2.97 4.01
N ASP A 220 -4.97 -3.12 5.30
CA ASP A 220 -5.68 -4.02 6.22
C ASP A 220 -7.14 -3.60 6.49
N MET A 221 -7.50 -2.36 6.11
CA MET A 221 -8.88 -1.90 6.20
C MET A 221 -9.82 -2.59 5.19
N VAL A 222 -9.30 -3.24 4.16
CA VAL A 222 -10.09 -4.12 3.28
C VAL A 222 -10.62 -5.32 4.08
N GLY A 223 -9.74 -6.01 4.81
CA GLY A 223 -10.15 -7.11 5.70
C GLY A 223 -11.08 -6.65 6.82
N PHE A 224 -10.85 -5.45 7.36
CA PHE A 224 -11.75 -4.83 8.34
C PHE A 224 -13.15 -4.59 7.74
N ALA A 225 -13.25 -4.02 6.54
CA ALA A 225 -14.53 -3.81 5.84
C ALA A 225 -15.25 -5.13 5.54
N GLN A 226 -14.51 -6.21 5.22
CA GLN A 226 -15.09 -7.55 5.04
C GLN A 226 -15.72 -8.09 6.34
N ARG A 227 -15.04 -7.93 7.50
CA ARG A 227 -15.61 -8.35 8.79
C ARG A 227 -16.82 -7.52 9.19
N VAL A 228 -16.81 -6.21 8.95
CA VAL A 228 -17.97 -5.33 9.13
C VAL A 228 -19.15 -5.77 8.24
N SER A 229 -18.87 -6.03 6.96
CA SER A 229 -19.87 -6.52 6.00
C SER A 229 -20.48 -7.87 6.43
N ALA A 230 -19.66 -8.80 6.95
CA ALA A 230 -20.14 -10.08 7.44
C ALA A 230 -21.10 -9.96 8.64
N ARG A 231 -20.91 -8.92 9.48
CA ARG A 231 -21.84 -8.60 10.60
C ARG A 231 -23.19 -8.04 10.12
N LEU A 232 -23.19 -7.34 8.97
CA LEU A 232 -24.38 -6.68 8.40
C LEU A 232 -25.20 -7.60 7.49
N ALA A 233 -24.58 -8.58 6.85
CA ALA A 233 -25.22 -9.49 5.92
C ALA A 233 -26.44 -10.26 6.50
N PRO A 234 -26.43 -10.76 7.76
CA PRO A 234 -27.61 -11.39 8.37
C PRO A 234 -28.81 -10.44 8.50
N GLU A 235 -28.59 -9.13 8.44
CA GLU A 235 -29.63 -8.10 8.52
C GLU A 235 -30.13 -7.67 7.14
N GLY A 236 -29.64 -8.31 6.07
CA GLY A 236 -29.99 -8.03 4.68
C GLY A 236 -29.28 -6.81 4.11
N ILE A 237 -28.17 -6.36 4.70
CA ILE A 237 -27.35 -5.24 4.17
C ILE A 237 -26.18 -5.81 3.37
N GLU A 238 -26.20 -5.58 2.06
CA GLU A 238 -25.20 -6.07 1.11
C GLU A 238 -24.22 -4.97 0.73
N ALA A 239 -23.07 -4.94 1.45
CA ALA A 239 -21.98 -3.99 1.17
C ALA A 239 -21.11 -4.45 0.01
N GLU A 240 -20.87 -3.55 -0.96
CA GLU A 240 -19.85 -3.72 -1.97
C GLU A 240 -18.51 -3.20 -1.45
N ILE A 241 -17.48 -4.05 -1.48
CA ILE A 241 -16.16 -3.67 -0.99
C ILE A 241 -15.22 -3.52 -2.18
N VAL A 242 -14.64 -2.32 -2.30
CA VAL A 242 -13.70 -1.96 -3.35
C VAL A 242 -12.32 -1.69 -2.71
N ASP A 243 -11.37 -2.56 -3.00
CA ASP A 243 -9.96 -2.38 -2.67
C ASP A 243 -9.31 -1.50 -3.73
N LEU A 244 -8.80 -0.35 -3.34
CA LEU A 244 -8.15 0.58 -4.26
C LEU A 244 -6.78 0.14 -4.72
N ARG A 245 -6.05 -0.67 -3.93
CA ARG A 245 -4.69 -1.15 -4.20
C ARG A 245 -3.64 -0.05 -4.37
N SER A 246 -4.01 1.10 -4.95
CA SER A 246 -3.14 2.27 -5.14
C SER A 246 -3.91 3.56 -4.97
N LEU A 247 -3.21 4.60 -4.53
CA LEU A 247 -3.76 5.95 -4.33
C LEU A 247 -3.28 6.92 -5.41
N ALA A 248 -2.11 6.67 -5.98
CA ALA A 248 -1.57 7.38 -7.13
C ALA A 248 -0.89 6.36 -8.05
N PRO A 249 -1.44 6.09 -9.23
CA PRO A 249 -2.74 6.58 -9.74
C PRO A 249 -3.94 5.96 -9.00
N LEU A 250 -5.05 6.72 -8.91
CA LEU A 250 -6.30 6.31 -8.27
C LEU A 250 -7.34 5.90 -9.31
N ASP A 251 -8.02 4.77 -9.10
CA ASP A 251 -9.12 4.30 -9.97
C ASP A 251 -10.44 5.00 -9.63
N SER A 252 -10.55 6.27 -10.03
CA SER A 252 -11.77 7.06 -9.83
C SER A 252 -12.99 6.46 -10.55
N ALA A 253 -12.76 5.75 -11.65
CA ALA A 253 -13.84 5.10 -12.40
C ALA A 253 -14.48 3.96 -11.59
N ALA A 254 -13.68 3.14 -10.92
CA ALA A 254 -14.17 2.07 -10.05
C ALA A 254 -14.98 2.64 -8.88
N ILE A 255 -14.50 3.72 -8.23
CA ILE A 255 -15.22 4.42 -7.16
C ILE A 255 -16.60 4.88 -7.66
N LEU A 256 -16.62 5.63 -8.77
CA LEU A 256 -17.86 6.21 -9.32
C LEU A 256 -18.85 5.13 -9.77
N ASN A 257 -18.38 4.05 -10.39
CA ASN A 257 -19.23 2.95 -10.83
C ASN A 257 -19.90 2.22 -9.66
N SER A 258 -19.16 1.99 -8.57
CA SER A 258 -19.70 1.39 -7.36
C SER A 258 -20.72 2.31 -6.69
N VAL A 259 -20.36 3.59 -6.47
CA VAL A 259 -21.25 4.58 -5.85
C VAL A 259 -22.53 4.82 -6.67
N LYS A 260 -22.43 4.82 -8.01
CA LYS A 260 -23.61 4.93 -8.88
C LYS A 260 -24.63 3.81 -8.65
N LYS A 261 -24.15 2.62 -8.34
CA LYS A 261 -24.99 1.45 -8.08
C LYS A 261 -25.63 1.51 -6.70
N THR A 262 -24.85 1.79 -5.66
CA THR A 262 -25.27 1.66 -4.27
C THR A 262 -25.86 2.94 -3.67
N LYS A 263 -25.45 4.11 -4.16
CA LYS A 263 -25.84 5.47 -3.73
C LYS A 263 -25.50 5.80 -2.27
N ARG A 264 -24.80 4.93 -1.57
CA ARG A 264 -24.31 5.13 -0.20
C ARG A 264 -22.82 4.82 -0.16
N LEU A 265 -22.08 5.52 0.69
CA LEU A 265 -20.62 5.48 0.67
C LEU A 265 -20.03 5.49 2.05
N ALA A 266 -19.17 4.51 2.33
CA ALA A 266 -18.26 4.49 3.46
C ALA A 266 -16.82 4.37 2.96
N VAL A 267 -15.88 5.10 3.56
CA VAL A 267 -14.46 5.04 3.24
C VAL A 267 -13.70 4.53 4.46
N PHE A 268 -12.98 3.46 4.27
CA PHE A 268 -12.20 2.76 5.28
C PHE A 268 -10.72 3.07 5.09
N ASP A 269 -10.21 3.99 5.90
CA ASP A 269 -8.84 4.50 5.81
C ASP A 269 -8.02 4.13 7.05
N ILE A 270 -6.80 3.69 6.85
CA ILE A 270 -5.84 3.45 7.93
C ILE A 270 -5.21 4.73 8.46
N GLY A 271 -5.32 5.84 7.71
CA GLY A 271 -4.80 7.17 8.06
C GLY A 271 -5.68 7.97 9.00
N TRP A 272 -5.28 9.21 9.20
CA TRP A 272 -6.11 10.19 9.94
C TRP A 272 -7.28 10.67 9.08
N GLU A 273 -8.40 10.96 9.76
CA GLU A 273 -9.62 11.41 9.10
C GLU A 273 -9.44 12.75 8.33
N PRO A 274 -8.87 13.82 8.94
CA PRO A 274 -8.63 15.08 8.22
C PRO A 274 -7.61 14.90 7.09
N PHE A 275 -7.94 15.42 5.90
CA PHE A 275 -7.10 15.31 4.69
C PHE A 275 -6.77 13.88 4.26
N GLY A 276 -7.47 12.87 4.80
CA GLY A 276 -7.32 11.47 4.45
C GLY A 276 -8.01 11.08 3.15
N LEU A 277 -8.02 9.79 2.85
CA LEU A 277 -8.63 9.21 1.66
C LEU A 277 -10.10 9.62 1.47
N ALA A 278 -10.85 9.71 2.58
CA ALA A 278 -12.27 10.09 2.54
C ALA A 278 -12.49 11.47 1.91
N ALA A 279 -11.58 12.42 2.13
CA ALA A 279 -11.65 13.76 1.54
C ALA A 279 -11.49 13.72 0.01
N GLU A 280 -10.56 12.93 -0.52
CA GLU A 280 -10.38 12.78 -1.97
C GLU A 280 -11.52 12.01 -2.62
N VAL A 281 -12.01 10.95 -1.98
CA VAL A 281 -13.18 10.20 -2.47
C VAL A 281 -14.42 11.11 -2.48
N ALA A 282 -14.63 11.92 -1.43
CA ALA A 282 -15.70 12.92 -1.38
C ALA A 282 -15.60 13.92 -2.54
N ARG A 283 -14.39 14.44 -2.81
CA ARG A 283 -14.13 15.35 -3.94
C ARG A 283 -14.51 14.70 -5.27
N ILE A 284 -14.07 13.46 -5.52
CA ILE A 284 -14.37 12.72 -6.76
C ILE A 284 -15.88 12.54 -6.93
N VAL A 285 -16.57 12.08 -5.89
CA VAL A 285 -18.01 11.82 -5.95
C VAL A 285 -18.81 13.13 -6.09
N SER A 286 -18.45 14.18 -5.34
CA SER A 286 -19.17 15.47 -5.38
C SER A 286 -18.99 16.24 -6.67
N THR A 287 -17.86 16.08 -7.36
CA THR A 287 -17.59 16.73 -8.66
C THR A 287 -18.22 15.99 -9.83
N SER A 288 -18.73 14.78 -9.62
CA SER A 288 -19.45 14.03 -10.64
C SER A 288 -20.93 14.42 -10.68
N ALA A 289 -21.37 15.10 -11.73
CA ALA A 289 -22.74 15.58 -11.90
C ALA A 289 -23.83 14.47 -11.88
N TYR A 290 -23.39 13.22 -11.93
CA TYR A 290 -24.29 12.06 -12.06
C TYR A 290 -24.53 11.30 -10.75
N HIS A 291 -23.88 11.69 -9.67
CA HIS A 291 -23.92 10.91 -8.42
C HIS A 291 -24.54 11.71 -7.29
N ARG A 292 -25.71 11.27 -6.86
CA ARG A 292 -26.34 11.70 -5.60
C ARG A 292 -26.20 10.59 -4.59
N LEU A 293 -25.61 10.90 -3.44
CA LEU A 293 -25.66 10.02 -2.28
C LEU A 293 -27.00 10.14 -1.60
N ASP A 294 -27.55 9.01 -1.14
CA ASP A 294 -28.79 8.93 -0.36
C ASP A 294 -28.57 9.26 1.14
N GLY A 295 -27.40 9.79 1.49
CA GLY A 295 -27.01 10.21 2.83
C GLY A 295 -25.56 10.70 2.88
N PRO A 296 -25.03 11.00 4.06
CA PRO A 296 -23.65 11.46 4.22
C PRO A 296 -22.64 10.36 3.89
N LEU A 297 -21.44 10.77 3.41
CA LEU A 297 -20.29 9.89 3.36
C LEU A 297 -19.88 9.53 4.79
N LEU A 298 -19.69 8.24 5.06
CA LEU A 298 -19.11 7.77 6.31
C LEU A 298 -17.59 7.65 6.19
N SER A 299 -16.85 8.30 7.09
CA SER A 299 -15.41 8.16 7.23
C SER A 299 -15.12 7.20 8.38
N ILE A 300 -14.51 6.07 8.08
CA ILE A 300 -14.06 5.05 9.06
C ILE A 300 -12.53 5.11 9.06
N ALA A 301 -11.99 6.01 9.84
CA ALA A 301 -10.57 6.34 9.89
C ALA A 301 -10.08 6.50 11.32
N ARG A 302 -8.78 6.78 11.48
CA ARG A 302 -8.18 7.07 12.77
C ARG A 302 -8.54 8.48 13.24
N ARG A 303 -8.63 8.65 14.55
CA ARG A 303 -8.72 9.98 15.15
C ARG A 303 -7.48 10.79 14.81
N HIS A 304 -7.63 12.12 14.72
CA HIS A 304 -6.51 13.04 14.45
C HIS A 304 -5.65 13.26 15.71
N GLU A 305 -5.04 12.18 16.15
CA GLU A 305 -4.22 12.11 17.37
C GLU A 305 -2.99 11.22 17.09
N HIS A 306 -1.93 11.41 17.86
CA HIS A 306 -0.76 10.54 17.81
C HIS A 306 -1.08 9.19 18.46
N THR A 307 -0.54 8.11 17.89
CA THR A 307 -0.72 6.76 18.42
C THR A 307 -0.04 6.63 19.80
N PRO A 308 -0.76 6.20 20.84
CA PRO A 308 -0.17 6.00 22.16
C PRO A 308 0.68 4.72 22.21
N ALA A 309 1.62 4.66 23.18
CA ALA A 309 2.47 3.49 23.39
C ALA A 309 1.76 2.35 24.15
N SER A 310 0.74 2.68 24.96
CA SER A 310 -0.04 1.69 25.70
C SER A 310 -0.92 0.89 24.73
N CYS A 311 -0.78 -0.43 24.68
CA CYS A 311 -1.59 -1.30 23.83
C CYS A 311 -3.10 -1.09 24.07
N PHE A 312 -3.52 -0.88 25.32
CA PHE A 312 -4.92 -0.61 25.66
C PHE A 312 -5.44 0.70 25.06
N LEU A 313 -4.64 1.77 25.09
CA LEU A 313 -4.99 3.06 24.48
C LEU A 313 -4.86 3.01 22.96
N GLU A 314 -3.86 2.30 22.44
CA GLU A 314 -3.65 2.12 21.01
C GLU A 314 -4.85 1.42 20.36
N GLU A 315 -5.40 0.38 20.99
CA GLU A 315 -6.59 -0.33 20.48
C GLU A 315 -7.79 0.62 20.32
N GLN A 316 -7.97 1.57 21.26
CA GLN A 316 -9.06 2.55 21.20
C GLN A 316 -8.83 3.65 20.17
N HIS A 317 -7.59 3.81 19.68
CA HIS A 317 -7.22 4.80 18.70
C HIS A 317 -7.64 4.42 17.28
N TYR A 318 -7.79 3.12 17.00
CA TYR A 318 -8.21 2.62 15.69
C TYR A 318 -9.73 2.46 15.59
N ALA A 319 -10.21 2.34 14.35
CA ALA A 319 -11.63 2.11 14.08
C ALA A 319 -12.12 0.80 14.74
N ASN A 320 -13.35 0.84 15.27
CA ASN A 320 -14.01 -0.29 15.89
C ASN A 320 -15.07 -0.88 14.96
N GLU A 321 -15.08 -2.21 14.77
CA GLU A 321 -15.99 -2.91 13.85
C GLU A 321 -17.47 -2.72 14.19
N GLU A 322 -17.81 -2.75 15.48
CA GLU A 322 -19.19 -2.57 15.92
C GLU A 322 -19.68 -1.15 15.66
N HIS A 323 -18.83 -0.15 15.94
CA HIS A 323 -19.14 1.25 15.64
C HIS A 323 -19.32 1.46 14.14
N ALA A 324 -18.43 0.92 13.30
CA ALA A 324 -18.55 0.99 11.86
C ALA A 324 -19.83 0.31 11.34
N ALA A 325 -20.17 -0.88 11.87
CA ALA A 325 -21.40 -1.58 11.52
C ALA A 325 -22.65 -0.77 11.91
N ASN A 326 -22.66 -0.17 13.11
CA ASN A 326 -23.76 0.66 13.58
C ASN A 326 -23.96 1.91 12.70
N SER A 327 -22.86 2.56 12.30
CA SER A 327 -22.91 3.73 11.41
C SER A 327 -23.48 3.37 10.03
N ILE A 328 -23.03 2.24 9.46
CA ILE A 328 -23.55 1.76 8.17
C ILE A 328 -25.02 1.36 8.29
N ARG A 329 -25.39 0.68 9.36
CA ARG A 329 -26.79 0.28 9.62
C ARG A 329 -27.72 1.50 9.68
N ALA A 330 -27.30 2.54 10.40
CA ALA A 330 -28.05 3.79 10.49
C ALA A 330 -28.18 4.47 9.12
N LEU A 331 -27.13 4.46 8.29
CA LEU A 331 -27.17 5.06 6.96
C LEU A 331 -28.05 4.28 5.97
N VAL A 332 -28.13 2.95 6.09
CA VAL A 332 -28.85 2.11 5.13
C VAL A 332 -30.32 1.98 5.50
N LYS A 333 -30.65 1.87 6.80
CA LYS A 333 -32.01 1.67 7.28
C LYS A 333 -32.77 2.99 7.59
N GLY A 334 -32.05 4.16 7.57
CA GLY A 334 -32.61 5.50 7.72
C GLY A 334 -32.82 5.95 9.09
#